data_8f46b2e8d9b088aeb5ed93497378519e
#
_entry.id   8f46b2e8d9b088aeb5ed93497378519e
#
_cell.length_a   1.000
_cell.length_b   1.000
_cell.length_c   1.000
_cell.angle_alpha   90.00
_cell.angle_beta   90.00
_cell.angle_gamma   90.00
#
_symmetry.space_group_name_H-M   'P 1'
#
loop_
_entity.id
_entity.type
_entity.pdbx_description
1 polymer ?
#
loop_
_entity_poly.entity_id
_entity_poly.type
_entity_poly.pdbx_seq_one_letter_code
_entity_poly.pdbx_strand_id
1 'polypeptide(L)'
;MDESLRHDRTVRLLAARLDALAVASMRVPGGERMYRHHILAAVAATRHAIDLDLLSSAEADSIWAEVAKRHPDAGWCRSGPRLAA
;
A
#
# COMPACT_ATOMS: atom_id res chain seq x y z
N MET A 1 -26.53 1.10 0.63
CA MET A 1 -25.26 0.91 -0.06
C MET A 1 -24.58 -0.34 0.44
N ASP A 2 -24.11 -1.05 -0.46
CA ASP A 2 -23.57 -2.36 -0.23
C ASP A 2 -22.16 -2.26 0.38
N GLU A 3 -21.93 -2.95 1.49
CA GLU A 3 -20.62 -3.02 2.12
C GLU A 3 -19.59 -3.67 1.20
N SER A 4 -20.02 -4.62 0.37
CA SER A 4 -19.15 -5.27 -0.62
C SER A 4 -18.56 -4.28 -1.61
N LEU A 5 -19.38 -3.34 -2.11
CA LEU A 5 -18.91 -2.32 -3.03
C LEU A 5 -17.88 -1.39 -2.37
N ARG A 6 -18.12 -1.03 -1.13
CA ARG A 6 -17.22 -0.18 -0.38
C ARG A 6 -15.88 -0.89 -0.14
N HIS A 7 -15.95 -2.16 0.24
CA HIS A 7 -14.77 -2.99 0.44
C HIS A 7 -13.96 -3.12 -0.84
N ASP A 8 -14.60 -3.49 -1.95
CA ASP A 8 -13.94 -3.65 -3.25
C ASP A 8 -13.27 -2.37 -3.70
N ARG A 9 -13.93 -1.24 -3.50
CA ARG A 9 -13.40 0.06 -3.85
C ARG A 9 -12.15 0.37 -3.02
N THR A 10 -12.18 0.09 -1.73
CA THR A 10 -11.05 0.31 -0.84
C THR A 10 -9.85 -0.52 -1.27
N VAL A 11 -10.06 -1.80 -1.57
CA VAL A 11 -9.02 -2.70 -2.05
C VAL A 11 -8.38 -2.15 -3.33
N ARG A 12 -9.20 -1.78 -4.32
CA ARG A 12 -8.70 -1.28 -5.61
C ARG A 12 -7.95 0.03 -5.48
N LEU A 13 -8.45 0.94 -4.67
CA LEU A 13 -7.81 2.24 -4.48
C LEU A 13 -6.46 2.10 -3.77
N LEU A 14 -6.40 1.25 -2.76
CA LEU A 14 -5.14 1.01 -2.06
C LEU A 14 -4.13 0.35 -2.98
N ALA A 15 -4.52 -0.70 -3.70
CA ALA A 15 -3.64 -1.40 -4.62
C ALA A 15 -3.11 -0.45 -5.71
N ALA A 16 -3.98 0.37 -6.30
CA ALA A 16 -3.58 1.32 -7.33
C ALA A 16 -2.61 2.36 -6.78
N ARG A 17 -2.84 2.85 -5.57
CA ARG A 17 -1.96 3.81 -4.93
C ARG A 17 -0.58 3.22 -4.70
N LEU A 18 -0.52 1.99 -4.18
CA LEU A 18 0.76 1.32 -3.92
C LEU A 18 1.50 1.00 -5.22
N ASP A 19 0.80 0.55 -6.25
CA ASP A 19 1.41 0.30 -7.56
C ASP A 19 2.03 1.59 -8.14
N ALA A 20 1.28 2.68 -8.14
CA ALA A 20 1.76 3.95 -8.66
C ALA A 20 2.99 4.44 -7.89
N LEU A 21 2.96 4.31 -6.57
CA LEU A 21 4.06 4.73 -5.71
C LEU A 21 5.29 3.85 -5.92
N ALA A 22 5.09 2.54 -6.09
CA ALA A 22 6.19 1.62 -6.38
C ALA A 22 6.88 1.98 -7.69
N VAL A 23 6.11 2.22 -8.74
CA VAL A 23 6.65 2.62 -10.04
C VAL A 23 7.42 3.94 -9.92
N ALA A 24 6.83 4.94 -9.27
CA ALA A 24 7.47 6.25 -9.12
C ALA A 24 8.80 6.14 -8.36
N SER A 25 8.81 5.39 -7.25
CA SER A 25 10.00 5.26 -6.41
C SER A 25 11.13 4.50 -7.09
N MET A 26 10.82 3.67 -8.10
CA MET A 26 11.83 2.88 -8.83
C MET A 26 12.44 3.63 -10.01
N ARG A 27 11.81 4.71 -10.47
CA ARG A 27 12.23 5.43 -11.67
C ARG A 27 13.47 6.28 -11.50
N VAL A 28 13.80 6.64 -10.27
CA VAL A 28 14.92 7.53 -10.01
C VAL A 28 15.85 6.91 -8.97
N PRO A 29 17.17 7.18 -9.06
CA PRO A 29 18.10 6.75 -8.02
C PRO A 29 17.70 7.34 -6.68
N GLY A 30 17.69 6.52 -5.64
CA GLY A 30 17.27 6.97 -4.31
C GLY A 30 15.77 7.27 -4.20
N GLY A 31 14.98 6.72 -5.11
CA GLY A 31 13.53 6.97 -5.15
C GLY A 31 12.80 6.59 -3.87
N GLU A 32 13.20 5.51 -3.21
CA GLU A 32 12.59 5.13 -1.93
C GLU A 32 12.76 6.25 -0.90
N ARG A 33 13.93 6.83 -0.82
CA ARG A 33 14.20 7.93 0.10
C ARG A 33 13.43 9.18 -0.29
N MET A 34 13.42 9.50 -1.57
CA MET A 34 12.71 10.66 -2.11
C MET A 34 11.20 10.57 -1.84
N TYR A 35 10.62 9.38 -1.98
CA TYR A 35 9.19 9.15 -1.81
C TYR A 35 8.81 8.67 -0.41
N ARG A 36 9.75 8.67 0.53
CA ARG A 36 9.50 8.15 1.88
C ARG A 36 8.27 8.76 2.53
N HIS A 37 8.05 10.05 2.35
CA HIS A 37 6.89 10.75 2.88
C HIS A 37 5.58 10.14 2.36
N HIS A 38 5.55 9.85 1.07
CA HIS A 38 4.38 9.24 0.45
C HIS A 38 4.22 7.77 0.87
N ILE A 39 5.33 7.07 1.06
CA ILE A 39 5.33 5.68 1.53
C ILE A 39 4.73 5.63 2.94
N LEU A 40 5.16 6.50 3.84
CA LEU A 40 4.63 6.57 5.19
C LEU A 40 3.15 6.96 5.19
N ALA A 41 2.74 7.84 4.28
CA ALA A 41 1.33 8.20 4.14
C ALA A 41 0.49 7.01 3.67
N ALA A 42 1.04 6.16 2.81
CA ALA A 42 0.35 4.94 2.37
C ALA A 42 0.20 3.94 3.51
N VAL A 43 1.23 3.80 4.37
CA VAL A 43 1.15 2.98 5.58
C VAL A 43 0.04 3.50 6.49
N ALA A 44 0.01 4.81 6.73
CA ALA A 44 -1.00 5.43 7.59
C ALA A 44 -2.40 5.23 7.02
N ALA A 45 -2.57 5.39 5.71
CA ALA A 45 -3.86 5.17 5.05
C ALA A 45 -4.33 3.73 5.19
N THR A 46 -3.40 2.76 5.09
CA THR A 46 -3.71 1.34 5.26
C THR A 46 -4.20 1.06 6.69
N ARG A 47 -3.49 1.58 7.68
CA ARG A 47 -3.87 1.42 9.08
C ARG A 47 -5.23 2.06 9.38
N HIS A 48 -5.47 3.22 8.80
CA HIS A 48 -6.74 3.93 8.96
C HIS A 48 -7.90 3.10 8.38
N ALA A 49 -7.69 2.49 7.22
CA ALA A 49 -8.70 1.63 6.61
C ALA A 49 -9.00 0.41 7.50
N ILE A 50 -7.98 -0.17 8.13
CA ILE A 50 -8.17 -1.27 9.07
C ILE A 50 -8.97 -0.80 10.30
N ASP A 51 -8.63 0.35 10.84
CA ASP A 51 -9.30 0.91 12.02
C ASP A 51 -10.77 1.22 11.74
N LEU A 52 -11.10 1.58 10.51
CA LEU A 52 -12.48 1.85 10.09
C LEU A 52 -13.22 0.60 9.62
N ASP A 53 -12.63 -0.57 9.77
CA ASP A 53 -13.20 -1.86 9.33
C ASP A 53 -13.47 -1.93 7.83
N LEU A 54 -12.75 -1.14 7.03
CA LEU A 54 -12.84 -1.21 5.58
C LEU A 54 -11.99 -2.34 5.01
N LEU A 55 -10.97 -2.76 5.75
CA LEU A 55 -10.08 -3.88 5.43
C LEU A 55 -9.76 -4.63 6.71
N SER A 56 -9.51 -5.94 6.59
CA SER A 56 -8.87 -6.69 7.67
C SER A 56 -7.34 -6.53 7.56
N SER A 57 -6.62 -6.84 8.63
CA SER A 57 -5.16 -6.84 8.60
C SER A 57 -4.62 -7.84 7.58
N ALA A 58 -5.26 -9.01 7.48
CA ALA A 58 -4.85 -10.04 6.51
C ALA A 58 -5.02 -9.56 5.07
N GLU A 59 -6.12 -8.88 4.78
CA GLU A 59 -6.37 -8.30 3.46
C GLU A 59 -5.34 -7.23 3.11
N ALA A 60 -5.03 -6.37 4.06
CA ALA A 60 -4.01 -5.34 3.88
C ALA A 60 -2.65 -5.96 3.58
N ASP A 61 -2.24 -6.97 4.34
CA ASP A 61 -0.99 -7.67 4.12
C ASP A 61 -0.96 -8.31 2.73
N SER A 62 -2.07 -8.89 2.28
CA SER A 62 -2.17 -9.50 0.95
C SER A 62 -2.02 -8.47 -0.15
N ILE A 63 -2.65 -7.31 -0.02
CA ILE A 63 -2.56 -6.24 -1.01
C ILE A 63 -1.11 -5.78 -1.15
N TRP A 64 -0.44 -5.51 -0.03
CA TRP A 64 0.96 -5.10 -0.04
C TRP A 64 1.87 -6.18 -0.64
N ALA A 65 1.63 -7.46 -0.30
CA ALA A 65 2.40 -8.58 -0.83
C ALA A 65 2.25 -8.72 -2.34
N GLU A 66 1.04 -8.53 -2.86
CA GLU A 66 0.80 -8.60 -4.31
C GLU A 66 1.51 -7.47 -5.04
N VAL A 67 1.51 -6.26 -4.49
CA VAL A 67 2.25 -5.14 -5.06
C VAL A 67 3.75 -5.45 -5.06
N ALA A 68 4.26 -6.02 -3.97
CA ALA A 68 5.67 -6.40 -3.86
C ALA A 68 6.06 -7.44 -4.91
N LYS A 69 5.18 -8.37 -5.24
CA LYS A 69 5.43 -9.37 -6.30
C LYS A 69 5.53 -8.72 -7.67
N ARG A 70 4.68 -7.72 -7.94
CA ARG A 70 4.70 -7.01 -9.22
C ARG A 70 5.88 -6.06 -9.35
N HIS A 71 6.41 -5.60 -8.23
CA HIS A 71 7.49 -4.62 -8.19
C HIS A 71 8.60 -5.07 -7.22
N PRO A 72 9.33 -6.14 -7.58
CA PRO A 72 10.32 -6.72 -6.66
C PRO A 72 11.46 -5.77 -6.30
N ASP A 73 11.72 -4.75 -7.13
CA ASP A 73 12.76 -3.77 -6.86
C ASP A 73 12.31 -2.67 -5.91
N ALA A 74 11.01 -2.56 -5.63
CA ALA A 74 10.47 -1.64 -4.64
C ALA A 74 10.52 -2.30 -3.26
N GLY A 75 11.71 -2.31 -2.66
CA GLY A 75 11.97 -3.06 -1.41
C GLY A 75 11.05 -2.71 -0.26
N TRP A 76 10.60 -1.44 -0.20
CA TRP A 76 9.70 -1.00 0.87
C TRP A 76 8.35 -1.74 0.88
N CYS A 77 7.89 -2.23 -0.28
CA CYS A 77 6.63 -2.97 -0.36
C CYS A 77 6.68 -4.28 0.45
N ARG A 78 7.86 -4.89 0.54
CA ARG A 78 8.02 -6.16 1.26
C ARG A 78 7.85 -6.02 2.76
N SER A 79 8.09 -4.83 3.28
CA SER A 79 7.91 -4.57 4.71
C SER A 79 6.43 -4.52 5.11
N GLY A 80 5.54 -4.35 4.11
CA GLY A 80 4.12 -4.26 4.34
C GLY A 80 3.74 -2.99 5.11
N PRO A 81 2.50 -2.93 5.62
CA PRO A 81 2.04 -1.73 6.33
C PRO A 81 2.68 -1.52 7.69
N ARG A 82 3.69 -2.30 8.06
CA ARG A 82 4.43 -2.17 9.32
C ARG A 82 5.69 -1.34 9.19
N LEU A 83 5.95 -0.83 7.98
CA LEU A 83 7.18 -0.10 7.68
C LEU A 83 7.47 1.04 8.68
N ALA A 84 6.43 1.70 9.15
CA ALA A 84 6.55 2.87 10.02
C ALA A 84 6.61 2.51 11.51
N ALA A 85 6.45 1.24 11.85
CA ALA A 85 6.41 0.82 13.25
C ALA A 85 7.78 0.92 13.92
#